data_c050c8b927d1f89ea9f8b996987b5381
#
_entry.id   c050c8b927d1f89ea9f8b996987b5381
#
_cell.length_a   1.000
_cell.length_b   1.000
_cell.length_c   1.000
_cell.angle_alpha   90.00
_cell.angle_beta   90.00
_cell.angle_gamma   90.00
#
_symmetry.space_group_name_H-M   'P 1'
#
loop_
_entity.id
_entity.type
_entity.pdbx_description
1 polymer ?
#
loop_
_entity_poly.entity_id
_entity_poly.type
_entity_poly.pdbx_seq_one_letter_code
_entity_poly.pdbx_strand_id
1 'polypeptide(L)'
;MVLSGLLVTGTVMLPVQRAEAVDAWAAAAQALGVLAAYNSSLSSILAIGNNVNAQVQSRSQDEQENGLDPNHHDIAVVNGVMKQLVAKGDYVLKANSLPFTWMVNNSKEFNASCYPTNYVSINKALVRGLNLDPDELAAVLAHEMTHGIEQHSAHNYAKAVAQYYGMSFLNMDAGLADWGKLNALVNYSIAKNVTLPTEYDADAGGFYIMTSAGFNPGGGAAAMNRMAYYLTYETQNVLEYQDLDPKQKNQENYNDHPDTDLREKKLAQMMTDYGAGHVTVKDRKDVYIDGQKLLSVSWTGDGADNTAENAYYVAGALAKAFHDYADSSSWDFRSDGDGGLTCLADTRVNQILHQFLSSEKAGARLQQLVTSAYVSESASGARQKLLSEEQARQKKQDEAREAVILADAKAVKKMRENADTYSDYGQGDKALFQMNRVFAAKNPENEAENYAIRGRARAVMGDFQQALVDSDKAIALNAKDVYNFLNRADVYRMMGNRDAALNDLAQAKKVDKDNPYSYLMTAQIRDEMADRAAALADYKELYRLRPNAFRDIPAEYLKDISAKDYATVQKEKDEARKKLEKQIKDEKKAADKKPAAAGDKKKK
;
A
#
# COMPACT_ATOMS: atom_id res chain seq x y z
N MET A 1 -27.02 -26.25 1.45
CA MET A 1 -25.88 -27.07 1.82
C MET A 1 -24.56 -26.30 1.73
N VAL A 2 -24.53 -25.05 2.25
CA VAL A 2 -23.36 -24.16 2.27
C VAL A 2 -23.23 -23.45 3.64
N LEU A 3 -24.06 -23.80 4.60
CA LEU A 3 -24.08 -23.19 5.95
C LEU A 3 -23.19 -23.90 6.99
N SER A 4 -22.51 -24.98 6.64
CA SER A 4 -21.72 -25.78 7.59
C SER A 4 -20.23 -25.45 7.66
N GLY A 5 -19.73 -24.53 6.84
CA GLY A 5 -18.30 -24.19 6.77
C GLY A 5 -17.83 -23.01 7.63
N LEU A 6 -18.73 -22.18 8.16
CA LEU A 6 -18.40 -20.91 8.84
C LEU A 6 -18.51 -20.98 10.37
N LEU A 7 -18.91 -22.10 10.92
CA LEU A 7 -19.15 -22.27 12.38
C LEU A 7 -18.16 -23.16 13.11
N VAL A 8 -17.10 -23.65 12.46
CA VAL A 8 -16.25 -24.73 13.04
C VAL A 8 -14.87 -24.26 13.50
N THR A 9 -14.54 -23.00 13.48
CA THR A 9 -13.26 -22.55 14.04
C THR A 9 -13.46 -21.55 15.19
N GLY A 10 -13.87 -22.04 16.33
CA GLY A 10 -13.96 -21.18 17.51
C GLY A 10 -14.91 -21.68 18.60
N THR A 11 -15.03 -22.97 18.79
CA THR A 11 -15.71 -23.50 19.98
C THR A 11 -14.84 -23.32 21.22
N VAL A 12 -14.99 -22.19 21.91
CA VAL A 12 -14.65 -22.13 23.34
C VAL A 12 -15.65 -23.04 24.04
N MET A 13 -15.22 -24.22 24.50
CA MET A 13 -15.99 -25.01 25.43
C MET A 13 -16.09 -24.25 26.76
N LEU A 14 -17.18 -23.52 26.94
CA LEU A 14 -17.63 -23.10 28.26
C LEU A 14 -18.28 -24.31 28.96
N PRO A 15 -18.12 -24.50 30.29
CA PRO A 15 -18.77 -25.58 31.02
C PRO A 15 -20.30 -25.40 30.88
N VAL A 16 -20.93 -26.42 30.31
CA VAL A 16 -22.38 -26.48 30.12
C VAL A 16 -23.03 -26.62 31.50
N GLN A 17 -23.44 -25.51 32.10
CA GLN A 17 -24.58 -25.55 33.01
C GLN A 17 -25.84 -25.54 32.14
N ARG A 18 -26.77 -26.45 32.45
CA ARG A 18 -28.01 -26.75 31.72
C ARG A 18 -28.61 -25.50 31.03
N ALA A 19 -28.40 -25.38 29.73
CA ALA A 19 -29.17 -24.48 28.90
C ALA A 19 -30.54 -25.10 28.72
N GLU A 20 -31.60 -24.41 29.16
CA GLU A 20 -32.94 -24.56 28.59
C GLU A 20 -32.81 -24.41 27.07
N ALA A 21 -33.58 -25.21 26.33
CA ALA A 21 -33.47 -25.27 24.88
C ALA A 21 -33.64 -23.85 24.30
N VAL A 22 -32.52 -23.27 23.85
CA VAL A 22 -32.54 -22.02 23.08
C VAL A 22 -33.41 -22.29 21.86
N ASP A 23 -34.49 -21.54 21.70
CA ASP A 23 -35.38 -21.66 20.56
C ASP A 23 -34.53 -21.63 19.27
N ALA A 24 -34.66 -22.67 18.45
CA ALA A 24 -33.89 -22.79 17.19
C ALA A 24 -34.12 -21.57 16.27
N TRP A 25 -35.26 -20.90 16.38
CA TRP A 25 -35.55 -19.65 15.69
C TRP A 25 -34.75 -18.47 16.24
N ALA A 26 -34.54 -18.37 17.54
CA ALA A 26 -33.71 -17.32 18.14
C ALA A 26 -32.23 -17.48 17.74
N ALA A 27 -31.73 -18.71 17.76
CA ALA A 27 -30.37 -19.02 17.31
C ALA A 27 -30.18 -18.72 15.80
N ALA A 28 -31.16 -19.05 14.96
CA ALA A 28 -31.13 -18.73 13.54
C ALA A 28 -31.20 -17.20 13.29
N ALA A 29 -32.04 -16.48 14.02
CA ALA A 29 -32.14 -15.02 13.94
C ALA A 29 -30.83 -14.33 14.38
N GLN A 30 -30.17 -14.83 15.42
CA GLN A 30 -28.86 -14.34 15.87
C GLN A 30 -27.78 -14.58 14.80
N ALA A 31 -27.72 -15.77 14.19
CA ALA A 31 -26.78 -16.09 13.13
C ALA A 31 -26.99 -15.20 11.89
N LEU A 32 -28.23 -14.94 11.51
CA LEU A 32 -28.56 -14.01 10.41
C LEU A 32 -28.17 -12.57 10.75
N GLY A 33 -28.35 -12.13 12.00
CA GLY A 33 -27.97 -10.80 12.46
C GLY A 33 -26.45 -10.61 12.43
N VAL A 34 -25.67 -11.59 12.88
CA VAL A 34 -24.19 -11.59 12.82
C VAL A 34 -23.71 -11.54 11.36
N LEU A 35 -24.31 -12.33 10.48
CA LEU A 35 -23.97 -12.33 9.05
C LEU A 35 -24.33 -11.01 8.37
N ALA A 36 -25.47 -10.41 8.71
CA ALA A 36 -25.89 -9.11 8.21
C ALA A 36 -24.93 -8.00 8.67
N ALA A 37 -24.51 -8.01 9.94
CA ALA A 37 -23.55 -7.07 10.49
C ALA A 37 -22.18 -7.18 9.77
N TYR A 38 -21.70 -8.41 9.54
CA TYR A 38 -20.48 -8.66 8.78
C TYR A 38 -20.59 -8.10 7.35
N ASN A 39 -21.62 -8.49 6.60
CA ASN A 39 -21.79 -8.09 5.21
C ASN A 39 -21.96 -6.57 5.04
N SER A 40 -22.72 -5.93 5.94
CA SER A 40 -22.92 -4.49 5.93
C SER A 40 -21.62 -3.74 6.20
N SER A 41 -20.86 -4.16 7.22
CA SER A 41 -19.60 -3.54 7.58
C SER A 41 -18.56 -3.74 6.48
N LEU A 42 -18.44 -4.96 5.94
CA LEU A 42 -17.55 -5.26 4.83
C LEU A 42 -17.87 -4.39 3.61
N SER A 43 -19.14 -4.34 3.19
CA SER A 43 -19.56 -3.53 2.03
C SER A 43 -19.25 -2.05 2.21
N SER A 44 -19.42 -1.52 3.43
CA SER A 44 -19.14 -0.11 3.73
C SER A 44 -17.64 0.19 3.61
N ILE A 45 -16.78 -0.64 4.18
CA ILE A 45 -15.32 -0.44 4.11
C ILE A 45 -14.80 -0.64 2.69
N LEU A 46 -15.29 -1.65 1.95
CA LEU A 46 -14.92 -1.87 0.55
C LEU A 46 -15.35 -0.71 -0.36
N ALA A 47 -16.50 -0.08 -0.07
CA ALA A 47 -16.94 1.12 -0.80
C ALA A 47 -16.00 2.31 -0.56
N ILE A 48 -15.51 2.48 0.68
CA ILE A 48 -14.47 3.47 1.01
C ILE A 48 -13.16 3.10 0.31
N GLY A 49 -12.76 1.83 0.37
CA GLY A 49 -11.54 1.31 -0.23
C GLY A 49 -11.43 1.54 -1.74
N ASN A 50 -12.56 1.62 -2.44
CA ASN A 50 -12.62 1.90 -3.88
C ASN A 50 -13.05 3.35 -4.20
N ASN A 51 -12.60 4.31 -3.38
CA ASN A 51 -12.94 5.72 -3.53
C ASN A 51 -11.65 6.57 -3.58
N VAL A 52 -11.37 7.17 -4.74
CA VAL A 52 -10.17 8.00 -4.95
C VAL A 52 -10.14 9.20 -4.00
N ASN A 53 -11.27 9.86 -3.77
CA ASN A 53 -11.32 10.98 -2.84
C ASN A 53 -10.97 10.55 -1.41
N ALA A 54 -11.42 9.36 -0.98
CA ALA A 54 -11.03 8.81 0.32
C ALA A 54 -9.53 8.49 0.39
N GLN A 55 -8.92 8.00 -0.71
CA GLN A 55 -7.48 7.77 -0.78
C GLN A 55 -6.69 9.09 -0.65
N VAL A 56 -7.09 10.12 -1.37
CA VAL A 56 -6.48 11.46 -1.29
C VAL A 56 -6.68 12.06 0.09
N GLN A 57 -7.86 11.89 0.68
CA GLN A 57 -8.15 12.38 2.04
C GLN A 57 -7.29 11.68 3.09
N SER A 58 -7.10 10.35 3.01
CA SER A 58 -6.23 9.60 3.93
C SER A 58 -4.80 10.13 3.89
N ARG A 59 -4.27 10.41 2.70
CA ARG A 59 -2.95 11.02 2.54
C ARG A 59 -2.88 12.43 3.12
N SER A 60 -3.90 13.27 2.85
CA SER A 60 -3.93 14.64 3.37
C SER A 60 -4.05 14.68 4.89
N GLN A 61 -4.78 13.73 5.47
CA GLN A 61 -4.90 13.60 6.91
C GLN A 61 -3.56 13.18 7.54
N ASP A 62 -2.89 12.17 6.97
CA ASP A 62 -1.56 11.74 7.43
C ASP A 62 -0.54 12.89 7.36
N GLU A 63 -0.55 13.67 6.26
CA GLU A 63 0.31 14.84 6.11
C GLU A 63 0.00 15.93 7.18
N GLN A 64 -1.27 16.12 7.52
CA GLN A 64 -1.67 17.08 8.56
C GLN A 64 -1.29 16.63 9.97
N GLU A 65 -1.41 15.34 10.26
CA GLU A 65 -1.14 14.77 11.59
C GLU A 65 0.35 14.57 11.85
N ASN A 66 1.08 14.05 10.87
CA ASN A 66 2.47 13.61 11.02
C ASN A 66 3.49 14.50 10.29
N GLY A 67 3.05 15.31 9.32
CA GLY A 67 3.93 16.08 8.44
C GLY A 67 4.66 15.20 7.42
N LEU A 68 5.29 15.83 6.44
CA LEU A 68 6.18 15.15 5.49
C LEU A 68 7.57 14.95 6.12
N ASP A 69 8.24 13.86 5.78
CA ASP A 69 9.65 13.71 6.09
C ASP A 69 10.45 14.79 5.32
N PRO A 70 11.21 15.65 6.00
CA PRO A 70 12.02 16.67 5.33
C PRO A 70 13.26 16.09 4.63
N ASN A 71 13.56 14.79 4.82
CA ASN A 71 14.76 14.17 4.26
C ASN A 71 14.51 13.59 2.87
N HIS A 72 14.96 14.30 1.84
CA HIS A 72 14.81 13.88 0.44
C HIS A 72 15.52 12.55 0.13
N HIS A 73 16.58 12.19 0.84
CA HIS A 73 17.28 10.92 0.65
C HIS A 73 16.41 9.75 1.12
N ASP A 74 15.80 9.83 2.29
CA ASP A 74 14.89 8.81 2.81
C ASP A 74 13.71 8.57 1.87
N ILE A 75 13.11 9.69 1.41
CA ILE A 75 12.03 9.65 0.41
C ILE A 75 12.49 9.00 -0.90
N ALA A 76 13.70 9.29 -1.37
CA ALA A 76 14.22 8.73 -2.61
C ALA A 76 14.43 7.22 -2.52
N VAL A 77 14.98 6.72 -1.40
CA VAL A 77 15.17 5.28 -1.15
C VAL A 77 13.81 4.57 -1.13
N VAL A 78 12.85 5.06 -0.33
CA VAL A 78 11.52 4.48 -0.26
C VAL A 78 10.81 4.51 -1.61
N ASN A 79 10.90 5.62 -2.35
CA ASN A 79 10.32 5.71 -3.70
C ASN A 79 10.94 4.69 -4.66
N GLY A 80 12.23 4.41 -4.56
CA GLY A 80 12.92 3.38 -5.34
C GLY A 80 12.34 1.99 -5.06
N VAL A 81 12.22 1.64 -3.79
CA VAL A 81 11.64 0.36 -3.33
C VAL A 81 10.17 0.24 -3.74
N MET A 82 9.34 1.23 -3.40
CA MET A 82 7.91 1.21 -3.69
C MET A 82 7.60 1.10 -5.18
N LYS A 83 8.33 1.79 -6.06
CA LYS A 83 8.13 1.68 -7.51
C LYS A 83 8.34 0.26 -8.03
N GLN A 84 9.34 -0.47 -7.50
CA GLN A 84 9.60 -1.85 -7.89
C GLN A 84 8.51 -2.79 -7.34
N LEU A 85 8.09 -2.61 -6.08
CA LEU A 85 7.06 -3.41 -5.45
C LEU A 85 5.70 -3.19 -6.12
N VAL A 86 5.31 -1.93 -6.36
CA VAL A 86 4.01 -1.57 -6.99
C VAL A 86 3.90 -2.13 -8.39
N ALA A 87 4.96 -2.18 -9.16
CA ALA A 87 4.96 -2.82 -10.48
C ALA A 87 4.53 -4.30 -10.43
N LYS A 88 4.74 -4.98 -9.29
CA LYS A 88 4.27 -6.35 -9.05
C LYS A 88 2.96 -6.42 -8.27
N GLY A 89 2.79 -5.57 -7.26
CA GLY A 89 1.58 -5.51 -6.44
C GLY A 89 0.34 -5.07 -7.22
N ASP A 90 0.45 -4.04 -8.05
CA ASP A 90 -0.68 -3.56 -8.88
C ASP A 90 -1.16 -4.63 -9.87
N TYR A 91 -0.26 -5.53 -10.29
CA TYR A 91 -0.62 -6.65 -11.19
C TYR A 91 -1.60 -7.62 -10.54
N VAL A 92 -1.49 -7.87 -9.24
CA VAL A 92 -2.35 -8.82 -8.50
C VAL A 92 -3.54 -8.14 -7.82
N LEU A 93 -3.71 -6.81 -7.96
CA LEU A 93 -4.84 -6.09 -7.37
C LEU A 93 -6.18 -6.63 -7.84
N LYS A 94 -7.13 -6.75 -6.92
CA LYS A 94 -8.53 -7.06 -7.22
C LYS A 94 -9.16 -5.94 -8.06
N ALA A 95 -10.18 -6.26 -8.86
CA ALA A 95 -10.84 -5.29 -9.75
C ALA A 95 -11.36 -4.05 -9.03
N ASN A 96 -11.85 -4.24 -7.80
CA ASN A 96 -12.44 -3.19 -6.99
C ASN A 96 -11.42 -2.49 -6.07
N SER A 97 -10.12 -2.65 -6.35
CA SER A 97 -9.07 -2.00 -5.56
C SER A 97 -8.44 -0.85 -6.33
N LEU A 98 -8.08 0.21 -5.60
CA LEU A 98 -7.32 1.32 -6.15
C LEU A 98 -5.84 0.95 -6.28
N PRO A 99 -5.09 1.54 -7.22
CA PRO A 99 -3.65 1.40 -7.28
C PRO A 99 -3.00 2.01 -6.03
N PHE A 100 -1.81 1.50 -5.67
CA PHE A 100 -1.10 1.97 -4.49
C PHE A 100 -0.63 3.43 -4.61
N THR A 101 -0.80 4.15 -3.52
CA THR A 101 -0.16 5.45 -3.28
C THR A 101 0.55 5.41 -1.94
N TRP A 102 1.60 6.22 -1.74
CA TRP A 102 2.35 6.23 -0.49
C TRP A 102 2.91 7.59 -0.15
N MET A 103 3.29 7.74 1.10
CA MET A 103 3.99 8.92 1.61
C MET A 103 4.92 8.51 2.74
N VAL A 104 6.11 9.11 2.78
CA VAL A 104 6.99 9.05 3.95
C VAL A 104 6.67 10.25 4.83
N ASN A 105 6.14 9.99 6.01
CA ASN A 105 5.80 11.01 6.99
C ASN A 105 6.91 11.17 8.06
N ASN A 106 6.81 12.20 8.89
CA ASN A 106 7.82 12.54 9.89
C ASN A 106 7.52 11.93 11.28
N SER A 107 6.66 10.90 11.36
CA SER A 107 6.36 10.23 12.62
C SER A 107 7.59 9.53 13.20
N LYS A 108 7.65 9.52 14.54
CA LYS A 108 8.71 8.86 15.34
C LYS A 108 8.33 7.43 15.74
N GLU A 109 7.16 6.97 15.40
CA GLU A 109 6.73 5.60 15.65
C GLU A 109 7.36 4.65 14.62
N PHE A 110 7.90 3.53 15.08
CA PHE A 110 8.45 2.50 14.20
C PHE A 110 7.28 1.71 13.58
N ASN A 111 6.68 2.25 12.52
CA ASN A 111 5.50 1.66 11.91
C ASN A 111 5.36 2.03 10.42
N ALA A 112 4.65 1.20 9.67
CA ALA A 112 4.00 1.51 8.41
C ALA A 112 2.59 0.90 8.44
N SER A 113 1.68 1.40 7.63
CA SER A 113 0.32 0.85 7.55
C SER A 113 -0.28 1.05 6.17
N CYS A 114 -1.03 0.04 5.70
CA CYS A 114 -1.82 0.12 4.49
C CYS A 114 -3.30 0.35 4.81
N TYR A 115 -3.82 1.48 4.35
CA TYR A 115 -5.24 1.83 4.48
C TYR A 115 -6.10 1.00 3.52
N PRO A 116 -7.40 0.82 3.81
CA PRO A 116 -8.32 0.13 2.90
C PRO A 116 -8.34 0.70 1.47
N THR A 117 -7.92 1.94 1.30
CA THR A 117 -7.80 2.66 0.02
C THR A 117 -6.51 2.37 -0.75
N ASN A 118 -5.67 1.44 -0.30
CA ASN A 118 -4.31 1.20 -0.82
C ASN A 118 -3.39 2.44 -0.73
N TYR A 119 -3.66 3.32 0.22
CA TYR A 119 -2.71 4.32 0.64
C TYR A 119 -1.77 3.72 1.70
N VAL A 120 -0.46 3.79 1.49
CA VAL A 120 0.55 3.28 2.42
C VAL A 120 1.19 4.48 3.13
N SER A 121 0.96 4.57 4.43
CA SER A 121 1.62 5.52 5.32
C SER A 121 2.92 4.90 5.82
N ILE A 122 4.05 5.58 5.66
CA ILE A 122 5.38 5.06 5.98
C ILE A 122 6.05 6.03 6.93
N ASN A 123 6.25 5.60 8.17
CA ASN A 123 6.84 6.45 9.19
C ASN A 123 8.37 6.54 9.01
N LYS A 124 8.92 7.73 9.13
CA LYS A 124 10.36 7.98 9.09
C LYS A 124 11.15 7.09 10.07
N ALA A 125 10.60 6.84 11.26
CA ALA A 125 11.27 6.01 12.25
C ALA A 125 11.44 4.57 11.78
N LEU A 126 10.49 4.00 11.03
CA LEU A 126 10.65 2.70 10.38
C LEU A 126 11.80 2.74 9.36
N VAL A 127 11.79 3.72 8.45
CA VAL A 127 12.79 3.86 7.39
C VAL A 127 14.20 3.93 7.97
N ARG A 128 14.37 4.71 9.04
CA ARG A 128 15.65 4.86 9.75
C ARG A 128 16.00 3.65 10.60
N GLY A 129 15.02 3.04 11.26
CA GLY A 129 15.21 1.84 12.09
C GLY A 129 15.60 0.63 11.25
N LEU A 130 15.14 0.52 10.01
CA LEU A 130 15.60 -0.46 9.02
C LEU A 130 16.88 -0.02 8.29
N ASN A 131 17.56 1.01 8.81
CA ASN A 131 18.84 1.51 8.31
C ASN A 131 18.84 1.87 6.81
N LEU A 132 17.70 2.28 6.26
CA LEU A 132 17.50 2.55 4.83
C LEU A 132 17.80 1.34 3.92
N ASP A 133 17.81 0.13 4.46
CA ASP A 133 18.09 -1.07 3.71
C ASP A 133 16.96 -1.40 2.72
N PRO A 134 17.23 -1.48 1.40
CA PRO A 134 16.17 -1.69 0.42
C PRO A 134 15.47 -3.04 0.54
N ASP A 135 16.17 -4.12 0.94
CA ASP A 135 15.58 -5.46 1.04
C ASP A 135 14.71 -5.60 2.29
N GLU A 136 15.14 -5.00 3.42
CA GLU A 136 14.34 -4.95 4.64
C GLU A 136 13.10 -4.06 4.45
N LEU A 137 13.28 -2.87 3.83
CA LEU A 137 12.17 -2.00 3.47
C LEU A 137 11.20 -2.69 2.51
N ALA A 138 11.71 -3.41 1.50
CA ALA A 138 10.87 -4.14 0.56
C ALA A 138 10.04 -5.22 1.27
N ALA A 139 10.62 -5.93 2.24
CA ALA A 139 9.90 -6.95 3.00
C ALA A 139 8.72 -6.35 3.79
N VAL A 140 8.96 -5.28 4.55
CA VAL A 140 7.93 -4.63 5.36
C VAL A 140 6.88 -3.96 4.46
N LEU A 141 7.29 -3.22 3.44
CA LEU A 141 6.35 -2.51 2.56
C LEU A 141 5.53 -3.47 1.69
N ALA A 142 6.10 -4.59 1.24
CA ALA A 142 5.35 -5.62 0.53
C ALA A 142 4.36 -6.37 1.44
N HIS A 143 4.70 -6.56 2.72
CA HIS A 143 3.78 -7.04 3.74
C HIS A 143 2.58 -6.10 3.88
N GLU A 144 2.81 -4.79 4.05
CA GLU A 144 1.75 -3.79 4.11
C GLU A 144 0.89 -3.77 2.82
N MET A 145 1.53 -3.85 1.65
CA MET A 145 0.82 -3.94 0.38
C MET A 145 -0.08 -5.18 0.31
N THR A 146 0.33 -6.30 0.89
CA THR A 146 -0.48 -7.52 0.91
C THR A 146 -1.76 -7.33 1.72
N HIS A 147 -1.71 -6.57 2.82
CA HIS A 147 -2.93 -6.19 3.56
C HIS A 147 -3.92 -5.44 2.65
N GLY A 148 -3.44 -4.56 1.78
CA GLY A 148 -4.25 -3.85 0.80
C GLY A 148 -4.79 -4.76 -0.31
N ILE A 149 -3.95 -5.63 -0.88
CA ILE A 149 -4.32 -6.58 -1.95
C ILE A 149 -5.40 -7.54 -1.47
N GLU A 150 -5.23 -8.13 -0.29
CA GLU A 150 -6.16 -9.09 0.29
C GLU A 150 -7.32 -8.41 1.04
N GLN A 151 -7.28 -7.08 1.17
CA GLN A 151 -8.29 -6.27 1.86
C GLN A 151 -8.46 -6.70 3.34
N HIS A 152 -7.35 -7.08 3.98
CA HIS A 152 -7.34 -7.60 5.34
C HIS A 152 -8.01 -6.64 6.33
N SER A 153 -7.72 -5.34 6.23
CA SER A 153 -8.33 -4.31 7.11
C SER A 153 -9.85 -4.30 7.01
N ALA A 154 -10.42 -4.45 5.80
CA ALA A 154 -11.86 -4.50 5.60
C ALA A 154 -12.48 -5.77 6.20
N HIS A 155 -11.86 -6.92 5.92
CA HIS A 155 -12.32 -8.21 6.44
C HIS A 155 -12.16 -8.32 7.96
N ASN A 156 -11.05 -7.84 8.52
CA ASN A 156 -10.78 -7.86 9.95
C ASN A 156 -11.77 -6.96 10.69
N TYR A 157 -12.02 -5.75 10.19
CA TYR A 157 -13.03 -4.86 10.75
C TYR A 157 -14.43 -5.50 10.72
N ALA A 158 -14.84 -6.07 9.59
CA ALA A 158 -16.14 -6.72 9.47
C ALA A 158 -16.28 -7.92 10.41
N LYS A 159 -15.22 -8.74 10.56
CA LYS A 159 -15.19 -9.84 11.52
C LYS A 159 -15.27 -9.34 12.97
N ALA A 160 -14.54 -8.29 13.32
CA ALA A 160 -14.57 -7.68 14.63
C ALA A 160 -15.96 -7.17 14.99
N VAL A 161 -16.62 -6.44 14.06
CA VAL A 161 -18.00 -5.98 14.24
C VAL A 161 -18.98 -7.14 14.39
N ALA A 162 -18.85 -8.18 13.59
CA ALA A 162 -19.70 -9.37 13.67
C ALA A 162 -19.51 -10.12 15.01
N GLN A 163 -18.27 -10.26 15.49
CA GLN A 163 -17.99 -10.86 16.80
C GLN A 163 -18.57 -10.02 17.94
N TYR A 164 -18.36 -8.70 17.90
CA TYR A 164 -18.92 -7.80 18.90
C TYR A 164 -20.46 -7.88 18.93
N TYR A 165 -21.09 -7.88 17.76
CA TYR A 165 -22.53 -8.03 17.63
C TYR A 165 -23.02 -9.36 18.19
N GLY A 166 -22.38 -10.49 17.85
CA GLY A 166 -22.71 -11.82 18.37
C GLY A 166 -22.57 -11.92 19.90
N MET A 167 -21.50 -11.32 20.47
CA MET A 167 -21.27 -11.31 21.91
C MET A 167 -22.22 -10.40 22.67
N SER A 168 -22.74 -9.32 22.06
CA SER A 168 -23.71 -8.44 22.69
C SER A 168 -25.03 -9.17 22.99
N PHE A 169 -25.45 -10.12 22.14
CA PHE A 169 -26.61 -10.96 22.39
C PHE A 169 -26.41 -11.93 23.56
N LEU A 170 -25.21 -12.54 23.65
CA LEU A 170 -24.89 -13.44 24.79
C LEU A 170 -24.91 -12.71 26.13
N ASN A 171 -24.58 -11.42 26.14
CA ASN A 171 -24.55 -10.61 27.35
C ASN A 171 -25.94 -10.17 27.82
N MET A 172 -26.92 -10.04 26.93
CA MET A 172 -28.30 -9.71 27.27
C MET A 172 -29.01 -10.84 28.07
N ASP A 173 -28.60 -12.11 27.80
CA ASP A 173 -29.18 -13.27 28.48
C ASP A 173 -28.44 -13.69 29.75
N ALA A 174 -27.15 -13.37 29.87
CA ALA A 174 -26.29 -13.92 30.93
C ALA A 174 -26.11 -13.01 32.17
N GLY A 175 -26.63 -11.78 32.17
CA GLY A 175 -26.50 -10.87 33.31
C GLY A 175 -25.05 -10.52 33.69
N LEU A 176 -24.11 -10.58 32.75
CA LEU A 176 -22.70 -10.28 32.96
C LEU A 176 -22.49 -8.78 33.18
N ALA A 177 -22.34 -8.39 34.44
CA ALA A 177 -22.21 -6.99 34.86
C ALA A 177 -20.83 -6.35 34.58
N ASP A 178 -19.86 -7.10 34.01
CA ASP A 178 -18.47 -6.64 33.87
C ASP A 178 -18.09 -6.43 32.39
N TRP A 179 -18.45 -5.24 31.89
CA TRP A 179 -18.10 -4.78 30.54
C TRP A 179 -16.60 -4.74 30.26
N GLY A 180 -15.76 -4.56 31.30
CA GLY A 180 -14.32 -4.54 31.17
C GLY A 180 -13.76 -5.91 30.80
N LYS A 181 -14.25 -6.96 31.44
CA LYS A 181 -13.83 -8.35 31.14
C LYS A 181 -14.34 -8.81 29.77
N LEU A 182 -15.58 -8.42 29.42
CA LEU A 182 -16.14 -8.73 28.11
C LEU A 182 -15.30 -8.08 27.01
N ASN A 183 -14.97 -6.80 27.16
CA ASN A 183 -14.16 -6.05 26.17
C ASN A 183 -12.74 -6.66 26.03
N ALA A 184 -12.12 -7.07 27.13
CA ALA A 184 -10.83 -7.77 27.11
C ALA A 184 -10.91 -9.12 26.39
N LEU A 185 -11.98 -9.90 26.60
CA LEU A 185 -12.23 -11.17 25.91
C LEU A 185 -12.49 -10.99 24.41
N VAL A 186 -13.24 -9.94 24.03
CA VAL A 186 -13.47 -9.59 22.63
C VAL A 186 -12.16 -9.22 21.95
N ASN A 187 -11.38 -8.33 22.54
CA ASN A 187 -10.10 -7.89 22.00
C ASN A 187 -9.11 -9.07 21.87
N TYR A 188 -9.03 -9.95 22.87
CA TYR A 188 -8.21 -11.17 22.80
C TYR A 188 -8.66 -12.10 21.67
N SER A 189 -9.97 -12.32 21.52
CA SER A 189 -10.53 -13.17 20.46
C SER A 189 -10.26 -12.57 19.07
N ILE A 190 -10.37 -11.25 18.93
CA ILE A 190 -10.07 -10.54 17.69
C ILE A 190 -8.57 -10.68 17.36
N ALA A 191 -7.69 -10.39 18.29
CA ALA A 191 -6.25 -10.50 18.07
C ALA A 191 -5.86 -11.90 17.62
N LYS A 192 -6.30 -12.95 18.35
CA LYS A 192 -5.90 -14.34 18.08
C LYS A 192 -6.54 -14.94 16.83
N ASN A 193 -7.83 -14.68 16.57
CA ASN A 193 -8.59 -15.39 15.54
C ASN A 193 -8.82 -14.56 14.27
N VAL A 194 -8.57 -13.27 14.31
CA VAL A 194 -8.80 -12.34 13.20
C VAL A 194 -7.48 -11.75 12.69
N THR A 195 -6.69 -11.15 13.57
CA THR A 195 -5.46 -10.43 13.18
C THR A 195 -4.31 -11.39 12.87
N LEU A 196 -3.97 -12.29 13.77
CA LEU A 196 -2.81 -13.17 13.62
C LEU A 196 -2.79 -14.02 12.33
N PRO A 197 -3.89 -14.62 11.86
CA PRO A 197 -3.89 -15.33 10.58
C PRO A 197 -3.58 -14.43 9.39
N THR A 198 -4.07 -13.18 9.39
CA THR A 198 -3.82 -12.24 8.30
C THR A 198 -2.39 -11.72 8.26
N GLU A 199 -1.69 -11.71 9.39
CA GLU A 199 -0.25 -11.39 9.45
C GLU A 199 0.59 -12.43 8.70
N TYR A 200 0.31 -13.71 8.91
CA TYR A 200 1.02 -14.76 8.18
C TYR A 200 0.70 -14.78 6.69
N ASP A 201 -0.54 -14.45 6.32
CA ASP A 201 -0.92 -14.29 4.92
C ASP A 201 -0.21 -13.08 4.30
N ALA A 202 -0.07 -11.99 5.07
CA ALA A 202 0.64 -10.79 4.64
C ALA A 202 2.16 -11.03 4.50
N ASP A 203 2.77 -11.81 5.42
CA ASP A 203 4.17 -12.24 5.28
C ASP A 203 4.39 -13.07 4.02
N ALA A 204 3.49 -14.02 3.75
CA ALA A 204 3.61 -14.89 2.57
C ALA A 204 3.41 -14.10 1.26
N GLY A 205 2.40 -13.24 1.19
CA GLY A 205 2.16 -12.38 0.04
C GLY A 205 3.27 -11.36 -0.17
N GLY A 206 3.73 -10.74 0.91
CA GLY A 206 4.85 -9.79 0.90
C GLY A 206 6.14 -10.42 0.42
N PHE A 207 6.47 -11.62 0.91
CA PHE A 207 7.63 -12.39 0.44
C PHE A 207 7.55 -12.66 -1.07
N TYR A 208 6.39 -13.06 -1.58
CA TYR A 208 6.18 -13.27 -3.01
C TYR A 208 6.35 -11.98 -3.84
N ILE A 209 5.79 -10.85 -3.37
CA ILE A 209 5.89 -9.57 -4.07
C ILE A 209 7.35 -9.09 -4.09
N MET A 210 8.05 -9.10 -2.95
CA MET A 210 9.43 -8.62 -2.86
C MET A 210 10.39 -9.46 -3.71
N THR A 211 10.28 -10.80 -3.67
CA THR A 211 11.14 -11.69 -4.46
C THR A 211 10.87 -11.55 -5.95
N SER A 212 9.59 -11.44 -6.36
CA SER A 212 9.20 -11.16 -7.75
C SER A 212 9.68 -9.80 -8.25
N ALA A 213 9.83 -8.82 -7.36
CA ALA A 213 10.41 -7.50 -7.65
C ALA A 213 11.94 -7.52 -7.70
N GLY A 214 12.58 -8.65 -7.40
CA GLY A 214 14.02 -8.86 -7.49
C GLY A 214 14.82 -8.60 -6.20
N PHE A 215 14.14 -8.26 -5.11
CA PHE A 215 14.77 -8.07 -3.80
C PHE A 215 15.30 -9.38 -3.21
N ASN A 216 16.24 -9.25 -2.28
CA ASN A 216 16.88 -10.39 -1.62
C ASN A 216 15.89 -11.11 -0.70
N PRO A 217 15.60 -12.41 -0.90
CA PRO A 217 14.65 -13.15 -0.06
C PRO A 217 15.05 -13.24 1.43
N GLY A 218 16.30 -12.97 1.78
CA GLY A 218 16.77 -12.87 3.17
C GLY A 218 16.29 -11.61 3.89
N GLY A 219 15.88 -10.56 3.14
CA GLY A 219 15.46 -9.26 3.70
C GLY A 219 14.29 -9.36 4.67
N GLY A 220 13.37 -10.31 4.46
CA GLY A 220 12.24 -10.53 5.38
C GLY A 220 12.65 -10.99 6.78
N ALA A 221 13.51 -12.01 6.86
CA ALA A 221 14.01 -12.50 8.15
C ALA A 221 14.96 -11.47 8.80
N ALA A 222 15.77 -10.77 8.01
CA ALA A 222 16.62 -9.67 8.47
C ALA A 222 15.79 -8.54 9.10
N ALA A 223 14.72 -8.10 8.41
CA ALA A 223 13.80 -7.07 8.91
C ALA A 223 13.16 -7.47 10.26
N MET A 224 12.69 -8.71 10.39
CA MET A 224 12.10 -9.18 11.65
C MET A 224 13.11 -9.17 12.81
N ASN A 225 14.36 -9.58 12.56
CA ASN A 225 15.42 -9.52 13.58
C ASN A 225 15.70 -8.07 13.99
N ARG A 226 15.80 -7.13 13.04
CA ARG A 226 16.01 -5.72 13.32
C ARG A 226 14.82 -5.08 14.03
N MET A 227 13.59 -5.44 13.66
CA MET A 227 12.38 -4.99 14.37
C MET A 227 12.39 -5.46 15.82
N ALA A 228 12.73 -6.71 16.08
CA ALA A 228 12.85 -7.25 17.44
C ALA A 228 13.89 -6.48 18.26
N TYR A 229 15.04 -6.18 17.68
CA TYR A 229 16.08 -5.37 18.31
C TYR A 229 15.57 -3.95 18.59
N TYR A 230 14.99 -3.27 17.60
CA TYR A 230 14.47 -1.91 17.74
C TYR A 230 13.40 -1.83 18.82
N LEU A 231 12.42 -2.72 18.80
CA LEU A 231 11.35 -2.79 19.81
C LEU A 231 11.89 -3.07 21.23
N THR A 232 12.98 -3.84 21.33
CA THR A 232 13.54 -4.19 22.65
C THR A 232 14.44 -3.09 23.22
N TYR A 233 15.26 -2.42 22.41
CA TYR A 233 16.33 -1.54 22.88
C TYR A 233 16.10 -0.07 22.57
N GLU A 234 15.59 0.27 21.40
CA GLU A 234 15.43 1.67 20.95
C GLU A 234 14.15 2.31 21.49
N THR A 235 13.04 1.57 21.57
CA THR A 235 11.79 2.10 22.13
C THR A 235 11.86 2.31 23.63
N GLN A 236 12.70 1.59 24.35
CA GLN A 236 12.94 1.85 25.78
C GLN A 236 13.58 3.21 26.03
N ASN A 237 14.27 3.80 25.05
CA ASN A 237 14.90 5.11 25.14
C ASN A 237 14.03 6.26 24.62
N VAL A 238 12.98 6.00 23.87
CA VAL A 238 12.23 7.03 23.13
C VAL A 238 10.83 7.28 23.69
N LEU A 239 10.21 6.34 24.38
CA LEU A 239 8.84 6.45 24.85
C LEU A 239 8.66 5.90 26.28
N GLU A 240 7.73 6.50 27.01
CA GLU A 240 7.09 6.17 28.28
C GLU A 240 6.87 4.67 28.60
N TYR A 241 7.61 3.76 27.97
CA TYR A 241 7.61 2.32 28.23
C TYR A 241 8.22 1.99 29.61
N GLN A 242 8.88 2.97 30.22
CA GLN A 242 9.48 2.78 31.55
C GLN A 242 8.45 2.64 32.66
N ASP A 243 7.23 3.16 32.48
CA ASP A 243 6.17 3.14 33.49
C ASP A 243 5.19 1.97 33.37
N LEU A 244 5.34 1.08 32.37
CA LEU A 244 4.50 -0.08 32.26
C LEU A 244 4.94 -1.19 33.23
N ASP A 245 3.97 -1.75 34.00
CA ASP A 245 4.15 -2.94 34.84
C ASP A 245 4.83 -4.07 34.01
N PRO A 246 5.87 -4.75 34.56
CA PRO A 246 6.50 -5.90 33.89
C PRO A 246 5.53 -6.96 33.39
N LYS A 247 4.35 -7.09 34.01
CA LYS A 247 3.26 -7.94 33.54
C LYS A 247 2.54 -7.40 32.29
N GLN A 248 2.58 -6.10 32.07
CA GLN A 248 2.04 -5.47 30.87
C GLN A 248 3.06 -5.50 29.71
N LYS A 249 4.37 -5.48 30.02
CA LYS A 249 5.45 -5.64 29.03
C LYS A 249 5.45 -7.04 28.37
N ASN A 250 4.95 -8.05 29.07
CA ASN A 250 4.80 -9.42 28.56
C ASN A 250 3.42 -9.71 27.96
N GLN A 251 2.52 -8.73 27.88
CA GLN A 251 1.26 -8.87 27.15
C GLN A 251 1.51 -8.56 25.68
N GLU A 252 2.02 -9.54 24.93
CA GLU A 252 2.11 -9.58 23.46
C GLU A 252 0.77 -9.31 22.73
N ASN A 253 -0.27 -9.00 23.49
CA ASN A 253 -1.66 -8.92 23.07
C ASN A 253 -2.08 -7.56 22.50
N TYR A 254 -1.19 -6.57 22.48
CA TYR A 254 -1.49 -5.21 22.00
C TYR A 254 -0.63 -4.77 20.81
N ASN A 255 0.28 -5.61 20.31
CA ASN A 255 0.97 -5.33 19.07
C ASN A 255 0.07 -5.71 17.89
N ASP A 256 -0.13 -4.79 16.97
CA ASP A 256 -0.80 -5.04 15.70
C ASP A 256 -0.09 -6.13 14.88
N HIS A 257 1.18 -6.43 15.20
CA HIS A 257 2.05 -7.43 14.58
C HIS A 257 2.67 -8.37 15.62
N PRO A 258 1.98 -9.46 16.00
CA PRO A 258 2.47 -10.38 17.05
C PRO A 258 3.59 -11.30 16.59
N ASP A 259 4.41 -11.73 17.54
CA ASP A 259 5.43 -12.80 17.47
C ASP A 259 6.50 -12.66 16.37
N THR A 260 7.35 -11.64 16.52
CA THR A 260 8.48 -11.34 15.62
C THR A 260 9.43 -12.54 15.44
N ASP A 261 9.70 -13.31 16.49
CA ASP A 261 10.58 -14.50 16.44
C ASP A 261 9.97 -15.64 15.59
N LEU A 262 8.66 -15.83 15.67
CA LEU A 262 7.98 -16.85 14.86
C LEU A 262 7.88 -16.42 13.40
N ARG A 263 7.62 -15.14 13.15
CA ARG A 263 7.59 -14.55 11.80
C ARG A 263 8.98 -14.63 11.16
N GLU A 264 10.05 -14.28 11.89
CA GLU A 264 11.44 -14.44 11.43
C GLU A 264 11.71 -15.88 10.97
N LYS A 265 11.38 -16.88 11.80
CA LYS A 265 11.56 -18.29 11.47
C LYS A 265 10.78 -18.71 10.22
N LYS A 266 9.54 -18.24 10.08
CA LYS A 266 8.72 -18.54 8.90
C LYS A 266 9.30 -17.91 7.63
N LEU A 267 9.72 -16.65 7.70
CA LEU A 267 10.34 -15.95 6.57
C LEU A 267 11.70 -16.59 6.19
N ALA A 268 12.48 -17.01 7.19
CA ALA A 268 13.71 -17.77 6.95
C ALA A 268 13.43 -19.14 6.30
N GLN A 269 12.33 -19.82 6.67
CA GLN A 269 11.90 -21.05 6.01
C GLN A 269 11.45 -20.78 4.57
N MET A 270 10.68 -19.71 4.32
CA MET A 270 10.25 -19.32 2.98
C MET A 270 11.46 -18.98 2.08
N MET A 271 12.49 -18.30 2.62
CA MET A 271 13.76 -18.08 1.93
C MET A 271 14.44 -19.40 1.57
N THR A 272 14.47 -20.35 2.50
CA THR A 272 15.03 -21.71 2.27
C THR A 272 14.27 -22.43 1.16
N ASP A 273 12.93 -22.44 1.23
CA ASP A 273 12.07 -23.07 0.24
C ASP A 273 12.20 -22.43 -1.15
N TYR A 274 12.34 -21.09 -1.19
CA TYR A 274 12.60 -20.34 -2.43
C TYR A 274 13.91 -20.78 -3.12
N GLY A 275 14.93 -21.10 -2.34
CA GLY A 275 16.20 -21.68 -2.81
C GLY A 275 16.16 -23.20 -2.93
N ALA A 276 14.99 -23.81 -3.20
CA ALA A 276 14.79 -25.26 -3.36
C ALA A 276 15.24 -26.10 -2.13
N GLY A 277 15.32 -25.49 -0.96
CA GLY A 277 15.70 -26.17 0.28
C GLY A 277 17.21 -26.23 0.55
N HIS A 278 18.04 -25.72 -0.37
CA HIS A 278 19.51 -25.86 -0.27
C HIS A 278 20.13 -24.99 0.81
N VAL A 279 19.60 -23.78 1.05
CA VAL A 279 20.24 -22.77 1.91
C VAL A 279 19.49 -22.62 3.22
N THR A 280 20.20 -22.72 4.35
CA THR A 280 19.63 -22.52 5.68
C THR A 280 20.53 -21.65 6.55
N VAL A 281 19.92 -20.92 7.49
CA VAL A 281 20.61 -20.18 8.55
C VAL A 281 20.36 -20.86 9.89
N LYS A 282 21.39 -21.07 10.71
CA LYS A 282 21.28 -21.57 12.09
C LYS A 282 21.89 -20.56 13.06
N ASP A 283 21.29 -20.48 14.22
CA ASP A 283 21.73 -19.60 15.30
C ASP A 283 21.91 -18.14 14.88
N ARG A 284 21.12 -17.69 13.87
CA ARG A 284 21.16 -16.34 13.31
C ARG A 284 22.55 -15.89 12.82
N LYS A 285 23.47 -16.81 12.53
CA LYS A 285 24.86 -16.51 12.14
C LYS A 285 25.50 -17.50 11.19
N ASP A 286 25.10 -18.76 11.25
CA ASP A 286 25.73 -19.82 10.49
C ASP A 286 24.96 -20.11 9.21
N VAL A 287 25.59 -19.93 8.04
CA VAL A 287 25.00 -20.23 6.73
C VAL A 287 25.44 -21.62 6.27
N TYR A 288 24.47 -22.43 5.85
CA TYR A 288 24.67 -23.80 5.38
C TYR A 288 24.16 -23.99 3.96
N ILE A 289 24.81 -24.88 3.22
CA ILE A 289 24.33 -25.42 1.93
C ILE A 289 24.22 -26.94 2.11
N ASP A 290 23.02 -27.52 1.90
CA ASP A 290 22.71 -28.94 2.11
C ASP A 290 23.21 -29.48 3.44
N GLY A 291 23.01 -28.73 4.50
CA GLY A 291 23.42 -29.10 5.86
C GLY A 291 24.92 -29.01 6.12
N GLN A 292 25.74 -28.63 5.14
CA GLN A 292 27.15 -28.37 5.31
C GLN A 292 27.41 -26.88 5.52
N LYS A 293 28.11 -26.54 6.60
CA LYS A 293 28.42 -25.16 6.93
C LYS A 293 29.30 -24.52 5.87
N LEU A 294 28.85 -23.40 5.30
CA LEU A 294 29.60 -22.56 4.40
C LEU A 294 30.45 -21.56 5.19
N LEU A 295 29.81 -20.76 6.04
CA LEU A 295 30.47 -19.71 6.83
C LEU A 295 29.74 -19.45 8.15
N SER A 296 30.42 -18.80 9.08
CA SER A 296 29.85 -18.14 10.25
C SER A 296 30.06 -16.65 10.12
N VAL A 297 29.00 -15.89 10.18
CA VAL A 297 29.05 -14.44 10.26
C VAL A 297 29.23 -14.03 11.72
N SER A 298 30.02 -13.02 11.97
CA SER A 298 30.16 -12.37 13.28
C SER A 298 30.21 -10.86 13.11
N TRP A 299 29.69 -10.16 14.09
CA TRP A 299 29.79 -8.70 14.10
C TRP A 299 31.20 -8.24 14.45
N THR A 300 31.71 -7.22 13.75
CA THR A 300 33.07 -6.73 13.92
C THR A 300 33.18 -5.20 13.96
N GLY A 301 32.06 -4.48 14.03
CA GLY A 301 31.99 -3.02 13.91
C GLY A 301 31.65 -2.27 15.20
N ASP A 302 31.70 -0.94 15.14
CA ASP A 302 31.23 -0.03 16.18
C ASP A 302 29.78 0.35 15.87
N GLY A 303 28.79 -0.31 16.45
CA GLY A 303 27.38 -0.04 16.20
C GLY A 303 26.47 -1.18 16.69
N ALA A 304 25.24 -1.24 16.21
CA ALA A 304 24.34 -2.35 16.51
C ALA A 304 24.84 -3.65 15.89
N ASP A 305 24.67 -4.77 16.61
CA ASP A 305 25.01 -6.10 16.11
C ASP A 305 24.12 -6.45 14.90
N ASN A 306 24.73 -6.60 13.73
CA ASN A 306 24.07 -6.95 12.47
C ASN A 306 24.43 -8.37 11.98
N THR A 307 24.85 -9.23 12.91
CA THR A 307 25.23 -10.61 12.59
C THR A 307 24.11 -11.38 11.91
N ALA A 308 22.89 -11.28 12.44
CA ALA A 308 21.73 -11.98 11.90
C ALA A 308 21.36 -11.49 10.50
N GLU A 309 21.27 -10.16 10.30
CA GLU A 309 20.94 -9.56 9.02
C GLU A 309 21.95 -9.98 7.95
N ASN A 310 23.24 -9.91 8.26
CA ASN A 310 24.30 -10.31 7.32
C ASN A 310 24.20 -11.80 6.97
N ALA A 311 23.89 -12.67 7.94
CA ALA A 311 23.68 -14.09 7.67
C ALA A 311 22.48 -14.32 6.75
N TYR A 312 21.37 -13.62 6.97
CA TYR A 312 20.20 -13.72 6.11
C TYR A 312 20.42 -13.12 4.72
N TYR A 313 21.18 -12.02 4.59
CA TYR A 313 21.52 -11.48 3.28
C TYR A 313 22.35 -12.46 2.44
N VAL A 314 23.36 -13.09 3.04
CA VAL A 314 24.14 -14.11 2.35
C VAL A 314 23.29 -15.30 1.98
N ALA A 315 22.50 -15.81 2.91
CA ALA A 315 21.63 -16.96 2.67
C ALA A 315 20.57 -16.65 1.60
N GLY A 316 19.97 -15.46 1.64
CA GLY A 316 18.97 -15.03 0.67
C GLY A 316 19.55 -14.88 -0.74
N ALA A 317 20.74 -14.27 -0.88
CA ALA A 317 21.39 -14.15 -2.17
C ALA A 317 21.77 -15.51 -2.76
N LEU A 318 22.24 -16.45 -1.94
CA LEU A 318 22.51 -17.83 -2.36
C LEU A 318 21.20 -18.55 -2.73
N ALA A 319 20.14 -18.40 -1.93
CA ALA A 319 18.82 -18.98 -2.23
C ALA A 319 18.27 -18.44 -3.56
N LYS A 320 18.41 -17.11 -3.80
CA LYS A 320 18.03 -16.50 -5.06
C LYS A 320 18.84 -17.05 -6.24
N ALA A 321 20.14 -17.24 -6.08
CA ALA A 321 20.96 -17.84 -7.12
C ALA A 321 20.56 -19.29 -7.41
N PHE A 322 20.26 -20.11 -6.40
CA PHE A 322 19.72 -21.45 -6.59
C PHE A 322 18.35 -21.46 -7.28
N HIS A 323 17.52 -20.46 -7.01
CA HIS A 323 16.23 -20.29 -7.69
C HIS A 323 16.42 -19.92 -9.17
N ASP A 324 17.24 -18.90 -9.43
CA ASP A 324 17.37 -18.27 -10.76
C ASP A 324 18.24 -19.09 -11.71
N TYR A 325 19.28 -19.78 -11.23
CA TYR A 325 20.23 -20.52 -12.04
C TYR A 325 19.83 -21.99 -12.21
N ALA A 326 19.94 -22.47 -13.44
CA ALA A 326 19.54 -23.86 -13.76
C ALA A 326 20.53 -24.91 -13.29
N ASP A 327 21.81 -24.54 -13.17
CA ASP A 327 22.92 -25.43 -12.83
C ASP A 327 24.12 -24.64 -12.28
N SER A 328 25.11 -25.37 -11.75
CA SER A 328 26.33 -24.78 -11.16
C SER A 328 27.22 -24.06 -12.17
N SER A 329 27.04 -24.25 -13.49
CA SER A 329 27.85 -23.59 -14.50
C SER A 329 27.50 -22.11 -14.69
N SER A 330 26.31 -21.72 -14.22
CA SER A 330 25.83 -20.33 -14.21
C SER A 330 26.43 -19.47 -13.09
N TRP A 331 27.13 -20.11 -12.15
CA TRP A 331 27.75 -19.41 -11.02
C TRP A 331 29.20 -18.99 -11.36
N ASP A 332 29.61 -17.81 -10.89
CA ASP A 332 30.99 -17.35 -10.97
C ASP A 332 31.70 -17.56 -9.61
N PHE A 333 32.56 -18.55 -9.54
CA PHE A 333 33.30 -18.89 -8.33
C PHE A 333 34.71 -18.27 -8.26
N ARG A 334 35.01 -17.32 -9.15
CA ARG A 334 36.33 -16.69 -9.18
C ARG A 334 36.54 -15.78 -7.97
N SER A 335 37.80 -15.74 -7.52
CA SER A 335 38.23 -14.74 -6.54
C SER A 335 38.34 -13.35 -7.17
N ASP A 336 38.10 -12.31 -6.38
CA ASP A 336 38.25 -10.91 -6.75
C ASP A 336 39.70 -10.39 -6.83
N GLY A 337 40.67 -11.25 -6.63
CA GLY A 337 42.08 -10.89 -6.63
C GLY A 337 42.68 -10.62 -5.23
N ASP A 338 41.83 -10.23 -4.27
CA ASP A 338 42.19 -10.03 -2.86
C ASP A 338 41.85 -11.24 -1.98
N GLY A 339 41.40 -12.33 -2.61
CA GLY A 339 41.01 -13.58 -1.94
C GLY A 339 39.54 -13.66 -1.53
N GLY A 340 38.73 -12.64 -1.82
CA GLY A 340 37.27 -12.63 -1.67
C GLY A 340 36.54 -13.23 -2.88
N LEU A 341 35.22 -13.26 -2.84
CA LEU A 341 34.39 -13.82 -3.89
C LEU A 341 33.42 -12.75 -4.45
N THR A 342 33.27 -12.78 -5.77
CA THR A 342 32.33 -11.92 -6.51
C THR A 342 31.27 -12.74 -7.25
N CYS A 343 30.90 -13.89 -6.67
CA CYS A 343 30.04 -14.88 -7.32
C CYS A 343 28.56 -14.50 -7.43
N LEU A 344 28.14 -13.45 -6.76
CA LEU A 344 26.76 -12.98 -6.75
C LEU A 344 26.66 -11.54 -7.27
N ALA A 345 25.52 -11.19 -7.84
CA ALA A 345 25.26 -9.84 -8.36
C ALA A 345 25.12 -8.78 -7.25
N ASP A 346 24.91 -9.19 -6.01
CA ASP A 346 24.74 -8.30 -4.85
C ASP A 346 26.10 -7.88 -4.29
N THR A 347 26.47 -6.61 -4.46
CA THR A 347 27.74 -6.04 -4.00
C THR A 347 27.91 -6.13 -2.48
N ARG A 348 26.83 -5.92 -1.70
CA ARG A 348 26.85 -6.02 -0.24
C ARG A 348 27.18 -7.45 0.19
N VAL A 349 26.51 -8.43 -0.41
CA VAL A 349 26.75 -9.85 -0.11
C VAL A 349 28.18 -10.24 -0.48
N ASN A 350 28.69 -9.79 -1.61
CA ASN A 350 30.09 -10.03 -1.99
C ASN A 350 31.08 -9.45 -0.97
N GLN A 351 30.79 -8.26 -0.40
CA GLN A 351 31.61 -7.68 0.68
C GLN A 351 31.58 -8.55 1.94
N ILE A 352 30.42 -9.07 2.33
CA ILE A 352 30.28 -9.99 3.46
C ILE A 352 31.04 -11.30 3.17
N LEU A 353 30.91 -11.86 1.98
CA LEU A 353 31.64 -13.06 1.57
C LEU A 353 33.16 -12.81 1.59
N HIS A 354 33.61 -11.66 1.09
CA HIS A 354 35.03 -11.27 1.15
C HIS A 354 35.53 -11.24 2.61
N GLN A 355 34.74 -10.66 3.52
CA GLN A 355 35.12 -10.53 4.93
C GLN A 355 35.20 -11.89 5.65
N PHE A 356 34.29 -12.81 5.38
CA PHE A 356 34.17 -14.07 6.13
C PHE A 356 34.64 -15.31 5.38
N LEU A 357 34.87 -15.22 4.06
CA LEU A 357 35.38 -16.29 3.22
C LEU A 357 36.68 -15.90 2.48
N SER A 358 37.40 -14.91 2.95
CA SER A 358 38.65 -14.43 2.33
C SER A 358 39.76 -15.47 2.42
N SER A 359 39.77 -16.46 1.52
CA SER A 359 40.86 -17.41 1.35
C SER A 359 40.88 -17.95 -0.07
N GLU A 360 42.06 -18.34 -0.58
CA GLU A 360 42.22 -18.97 -1.90
C GLU A 360 41.34 -20.23 -2.09
N LYS A 361 40.95 -20.86 -0.99
CA LYS A 361 40.11 -22.08 -1.00
C LYS A 361 38.58 -21.80 -0.91
N ALA A 362 38.18 -20.57 -0.63
CA ALA A 362 36.79 -20.25 -0.39
C ALA A 362 35.92 -20.45 -1.64
N GLY A 363 36.41 -20.00 -2.81
CA GLY A 363 35.72 -20.23 -4.09
C GLY A 363 35.58 -21.71 -4.43
N ALA A 364 36.65 -22.50 -4.25
CA ALA A 364 36.61 -23.95 -4.47
C ALA A 364 35.63 -24.64 -3.49
N ARG A 365 35.58 -24.21 -2.25
CA ARG A 365 34.62 -24.72 -1.24
C ARG A 365 33.17 -24.41 -1.62
N LEU A 366 32.89 -23.18 -2.01
CA LEU A 366 31.53 -22.78 -2.45
C LEU A 366 31.13 -23.56 -3.72
N GLN A 367 32.04 -23.65 -4.71
CA GLN A 367 31.82 -24.43 -5.93
C GLN A 367 31.51 -25.90 -5.63
N GLN A 368 32.24 -26.53 -4.71
CA GLN A 368 32.02 -27.91 -4.31
C GLN A 368 30.62 -28.08 -3.70
N LEU A 369 30.20 -27.17 -2.77
CA LEU A 369 28.90 -27.23 -2.10
C LEU A 369 27.77 -27.01 -3.11
N VAL A 370 27.87 -26.01 -3.95
CA VAL A 370 26.85 -25.70 -4.97
C VAL A 370 26.72 -26.83 -5.99
N THR A 371 27.85 -27.36 -6.50
CA THR A 371 27.81 -28.50 -7.46
C THR A 371 27.16 -29.73 -6.81
N SER A 372 27.49 -30.03 -5.55
CA SER A 372 26.88 -31.15 -4.82
C SER A 372 25.38 -30.94 -4.61
N ALA A 373 24.93 -29.71 -4.35
CA ALA A 373 23.54 -29.36 -4.18
C ALA A 373 22.73 -29.61 -5.47
N TYR A 374 23.20 -29.17 -6.63
CA TYR A 374 22.52 -29.45 -7.91
C TYR A 374 22.47 -30.92 -8.27
N VAL A 375 23.47 -31.71 -7.91
CA VAL A 375 23.42 -33.18 -8.08
C VAL A 375 22.33 -33.77 -7.18
N SER A 376 22.23 -33.35 -5.93
CA SER A 376 21.20 -33.77 -4.98
C SER A 376 19.80 -33.34 -5.46
N GLU A 377 19.65 -32.12 -5.96
CA GLU A 377 18.42 -31.59 -6.51
C GLU A 377 17.93 -32.38 -7.72
N SER A 378 18.82 -32.69 -8.67
CA SER A 378 18.48 -33.52 -9.84
C SER A 378 17.93 -34.88 -9.44
N ALA A 379 18.40 -35.42 -8.32
CA ALA A 379 17.90 -36.68 -7.77
C ALA A 379 16.54 -36.51 -7.06
N SER A 380 16.28 -35.35 -6.43
CA SER A 380 15.08 -35.08 -5.63
C SER A 380 13.92 -34.48 -6.43
N GLY A 381 14.18 -33.79 -7.53
CA GLY A 381 13.19 -33.02 -8.29
C GLY A 381 12.63 -31.78 -7.55
N ALA A 382 13.27 -31.36 -6.47
CA ALA A 382 12.78 -30.29 -5.58
C ALA A 382 12.57 -28.98 -6.33
N ARG A 383 13.55 -28.55 -7.16
CA ARG A 383 13.46 -27.33 -7.97
C ARG A 383 12.35 -27.40 -9.00
N GLN A 384 12.18 -28.53 -9.68
CA GLN A 384 11.12 -28.71 -10.68
C GLN A 384 9.74 -28.59 -10.03
N LYS A 385 9.57 -29.14 -8.82
CA LYS A 385 8.36 -28.99 -8.02
C LYS A 385 8.11 -27.53 -7.66
N LEU A 386 9.10 -26.81 -7.15
CA LEU A 386 9.02 -25.38 -6.81
C LEU A 386 8.56 -24.56 -8.01
N LEU A 387 9.25 -24.67 -9.15
CA LEU A 387 8.91 -23.91 -10.37
C LEU A 387 7.50 -24.23 -10.88
N SER A 388 7.06 -25.51 -10.77
CA SER A 388 5.70 -25.89 -11.17
C SER A 388 4.64 -25.29 -10.23
N GLU A 389 4.91 -25.20 -8.92
CA GLU A 389 4.04 -24.55 -7.94
C GLU A 389 3.94 -23.04 -8.17
N GLU A 390 5.06 -22.39 -8.50
CA GLU A 390 5.07 -20.97 -8.87
C GLU A 390 4.29 -20.67 -10.14
N GLN A 391 4.49 -21.49 -11.19
CA GLN A 391 3.72 -21.39 -12.43
C GLN A 391 2.22 -21.60 -12.19
N ALA A 392 1.86 -22.57 -11.35
CA ALA A 392 0.47 -22.82 -11.00
C ALA A 392 -0.14 -21.64 -10.23
N ARG A 393 0.62 -21.03 -9.31
CA ARG A 393 0.22 -19.83 -8.58
C ARG A 393 0.03 -18.64 -9.51
N GLN A 394 1.00 -18.38 -10.40
CA GLN A 394 0.91 -17.31 -11.40
C GLN A 394 -0.31 -17.51 -12.31
N LYS A 395 -0.51 -18.70 -12.83
CA LYS A 395 -1.67 -19.02 -13.65
C LYS A 395 -2.99 -18.77 -12.92
N LYS A 396 -3.09 -19.17 -11.64
CA LYS A 396 -4.28 -18.93 -10.82
C LYS A 396 -4.53 -17.42 -10.60
N GLN A 397 -3.48 -16.64 -10.43
CA GLN A 397 -3.58 -15.19 -10.30
C GLN A 397 -4.03 -14.55 -11.61
N ASP A 398 -3.49 -14.99 -12.76
CA ASP A 398 -3.88 -14.52 -14.08
C ASP A 398 -5.35 -14.84 -14.40
N GLU A 399 -5.78 -16.06 -14.10
CA GLU A 399 -7.18 -16.49 -14.25
C GLU A 399 -8.13 -15.68 -13.36
N ALA A 400 -7.74 -15.44 -12.10
CA ALA A 400 -8.52 -14.61 -11.18
C ALA A 400 -8.60 -13.16 -11.66
N ARG A 401 -7.51 -12.60 -12.18
CA ARG A 401 -7.46 -11.27 -12.77
C ARG A 401 -8.35 -11.18 -14.01
N GLU A 402 -8.25 -12.13 -14.94
CA GLU A 402 -9.11 -12.18 -16.13
C GLU A 402 -10.59 -12.30 -15.76
N ALA A 403 -10.95 -13.21 -14.86
CA ALA A 403 -12.32 -13.40 -14.42
C ALA A 403 -12.93 -12.12 -13.86
N VAL A 404 -12.15 -11.34 -13.14
CA VAL A 404 -12.55 -10.06 -12.53
C VAL A 404 -12.72 -8.96 -13.60
N ILE A 405 -11.81 -8.85 -14.56
CA ILE A 405 -11.89 -7.89 -15.67
C ILE A 405 -13.09 -8.20 -16.58
N LEU A 406 -13.47 -9.46 -16.66
CA LEU A 406 -14.48 -9.96 -17.62
C LEU A 406 -15.92 -9.92 -17.12
N ALA A 407 -16.17 -9.80 -15.81
CA ALA A 407 -17.47 -10.19 -15.24
C ALA A 407 -18.33 -9.06 -14.67
N ASP A 408 -17.81 -7.87 -14.36
CA ASP A 408 -18.59 -6.86 -13.62
C ASP A 408 -18.64 -5.48 -14.30
N ALA A 409 -19.75 -5.20 -15.00
CA ALA A 409 -20.03 -3.88 -15.59
C ALA A 409 -19.98 -2.73 -14.56
N LYS A 410 -20.32 -2.99 -13.29
CA LYS A 410 -20.21 -1.98 -12.22
C LYS A 410 -18.75 -1.68 -11.88
N ALA A 411 -17.89 -2.71 -11.85
CA ALA A 411 -16.46 -2.52 -11.63
C ALA A 411 -15.83 -1.72 -12.77
N VAL A 412 -16.15 -2.03 -14.05
CA VAL A 412 -15.69 -1.28 -15.22
C VAL A 412 -16.13 0.18 -15.16
N LYS A 413 -17.40 0.44 -14.83
CA LYS A 413 -17.91 1.81 -14.63
C LYS A 413 -17.12 2.53 -13.54
N LYS A 414 -16.87 1.86 -12.40
CA LYS A 414 -16.13 2.46 -11.29
C LYS A 414 -14.66 2.74 -11.64
N MET A 415 -14.02 1.88 -12.44
CA MET A 415 -12.67 2.14 -12.98
C MET A 415 -12.63 3.40 -13.84
N ARG A 416 -13.63 3.66 -14.69
CA ARG A 416 -13.75 4.91 -15.48
C ARG A 416 -13.85 6.14 -14.58
N GLU A 417 -14.79 6.11 -13.61
CA GLU A 417 -14.98 7.20 -12.65
C GLU A 417 -13.69 7.47 -11.86
N ASN A 418 -12.99 6.43 -11.42
CA ASN A 418 -11.72 6.55 -10.72
C ASN A 418 -10.63 7.13 -11.62
N ALA A 419 -10.55 6.72 -12.90
CA ALA A 419 -9.58 7.26 -13.86
C ALA A 419 -9.77 8.75 -14.09
N ASP A 420 -11.02 9.18 -14.24
CA ASP A 420 -11.34 10.61 -14.41
C ASP A 420 -10.93 11.40 -13.15
N THR A 421 -11.29 10.89 -11.96
CA THR A 421 -10.89 11.50 -10.69
C THR A 421 -9.38 11.57 -10.50
N TYR A 422 -8.63 10.52 -10.85
CA TYR A 422 -7.16 10.55 -10.82
C TYR A 422 -6.58 11.61 -11.76
N SER A 423 -7.20 11.78 -12.94
CA SER A 423 -6.79 12.85 -13.88
C SER A 423 -7.02 14.24 -13.28
N ASP A 424 -8.12 14.46 -12.55
CA ASP A 424 -8.39 15.72 -11.83
C ASP A 424 -7.31 16.02 -10.77
N TYR A 425 -6.76 14.99 -10.13
CA TYR A 425 -5.65 15.14 -9.17
C TYR A 425 -4.26 15.14 -9.81
N GLY A 426 -4.15 15.19 -11.13
CA GLY A 426 -2.86 15.17 -11.83
C GLY A 426 -2.11 13.84 -11.76
N GLN A 427 -2.77 12.74 -11.42
CA GLN A 427 -2.20 11.41 -11.28
C GLN A 427 -2.47 10.57 -12.55
N GLY A 428 -1.88 10.99 -13.67
CA GLY A 428 -2.13 10.39 -14.98
C GLY A 428 -1.71 8.94 -15.11
N ASP A 429 -0.64 8.51 -14.42
CA ASP A 429 -0.18 7.13 -14.36
C ASP A 429 -1.26 6.19 -13.78
N LYS A 430 -1.90 6.62 -12.69
CA LYS A 430 -2.98 5.86 -12.05
C LYS A 430 -4.27 5.88 -12.86
N ALA A 431 -4.57 7.01 -13.48
CA ALA A 431 -5.68 7.11 -14.41
C ALA A 431 -5.50 6.13 -15.59
N LEU A 432 -4.30 6.10 -16.18
CA LEU A 432 -3.97 5.22 -17.30
C LEU A 432 -4.01 3.74 -16.88
N PHE A 433 -3.54 3.41 -15.67
CA PHE A 433 -3.67 2.06 -15.10
C PHE A 433 -5.13 1.62 -15.06
N GLN A 434 -6.05 2.45 -14.56
CA GLN A 434 -7.47 2.13 -14.53
C GLN A 434 -8.04 1.97 -15.96
N MET A 435 -7.69 2.86 -16.88
CA MET A 435 -8.18 2.79 -18.26
C MET A 435 -7.66 1.58 -19.03
N ASN A 436 -6.43 1.13 -18.79
CA ASN A 436 -5.92 -0.11 -19.37
C ASN A 436 -6.77 -1.33 -18.95
N ARG A 437 -7.24 -1.36 -17.71
CA ARG A 437 -8.16 -2.40 -17.21
C ARG A 437 -9.55 -2.29 -17.86
N VAL A 438 -10.05 -1.07 -18.05
CA VAL A 438 -11.32 -0.84 -18.79
C VAL A 438 -11.23 -1.39 -20.22
N PHE A 439 -10.14 -1.10 -20.94
CA PHE A 439 -9.95 -1.60 -22.30
C PHE A 439 -9.70 -3.10 -22.40
N ALA A 440 -9.24 -3.73 -21.32
CA ALA A 440 -9.10 -5.17 -21.23
C ALA A 440 -10.43 -5.89 -20.93
N ALA A 441 -11.49 -5.17 -20.55
CA ALA A 441 -12.79 -5.76 -20.26
C ALA A 441 -13.48 -6.30 -21.53
N LYS A 442 -14.25 -7.39 -21.38
CA LYS A 442 -14.90 -8.10 -22.52
C LYS A 442 -15.94 -7.25 -23.26
N ASN A 443 -16.63 -6.37 -22.55
CA ASN A 443 -17.63 -5.44 -23.09
C ASN A 443 -17.40 -4.07 -22.47
N PRO A 444 -16.43 -3.28 -22.95
CA PRO A 444 -16.29 -1.93 -22.52
C PRO A 444 -17.47 -1.14 -23.09
N GLU A 445 -18.56 -1.04 -22.31
CA GLU A 445 -19.64 -0.10 -22.61
C GLU A 445 -19.05 1.31 -22.74
N ASN A 446 -19.72 2.17 -23.54
CA ASN A 446 -19.30 3.56 -23.72
C ASN A 446 -17.89 3.72 -24.31
N GLU A 447 -17.63 3.07 -25.44
CA GLU A 447 -16.32 3.10 -26.09
C GLU A 447 -15.79 4.54 -26.30
N ALA A 448 -16.64 5.46 -26.72
CA ALA A 448 -16.27 6.87 -26.91
C ALA A 448 -15.77 7.51 -25.60
N GLU A 449 -16.49 7.33 -24.49
CA GLU A 449 -16.12 7.83 -23.17
C GLU A 449 -14.78 7.23 -22.71
N ASN A 450 -14.56 5.92 -22.96
CA ASN A 450 -13.31 5.25 -22.61
C ASN A 450 -12.10 5.90 -23.30
N TYR A 451 -12.22 6.19 -24.60
CA TYR A 451 -11.16 6.92 -25.33
C TYR A 451 -10.98 8.33 -24.80
N ALA A 452 -12.06 9.07 -24.50
CA ALA A 452 -11.97 10.42 -23.98
C ALA A 452 -11.23 10.49 -22.63
N ILE A 453 -11.57 9.61 -21.69
CA ILE A 453 -10.91 9.54 -20.37
C ILE A 453 -9.44 9.11 -20.52
N ARG A 454 -9.13 8.13 -21.39
CA ARG A 454 -7.73 7.71 -21.59
C ARG A 454 -6.90 8.82 -22.25
N GLY A 455 -7.49 9.55 -23.19
CA GLY A 455 -6.85 10.72 -23.81
C GLY A 455 -6.47 11.76 -22.76
N ARG A 456 -7.39 12.08 -21.84
CA ARG A 456 -7.13 12.99 -20.74
C ARG A 456 -6.03 12.49 -19.81
N ALA A 457 -6.06 11.21 -19.43
CA ALA A 457 -5.02 10.59 -18.61
C ALA A 457 -3.63 10.70 -19.24
N ARG A 458 -3.53 10.48 -20.57
CA ARG A 458 -2.29 10.63 -21.35
C ARG A 458 -1.81 12.08 -21.37
N ALA A 459 -2.73 13.04 -21.51
CA ALA A 459 -2.39 14.46 -21.48
C ALA A 459 -1.82 14.89 -20.12
N VAL A 460 -2.37 14.39 -19.03
CA VAL A 460 -1.84 14.61 -17.67
C VAL A 460 -0.41 14.08 -17.53
N MET A 461 -0.06 13.00 -18.24
CA MET A 461 1.31 12.47 -18.29
C MET A 461 2.22 13.19 -19.29
N GLY A 462 1.71 14.15 -20.06
CA GLY A 462 2.45 14.85 -21.11
C GLY A 462 2.53 14.12 -22.46
N ASP A 463 1.87 12.96 -22.62
CA ASP A 463 1.80 12.22 -23.89
C ASP A 463 0.68 12.80 -24.78
N PHE A 464 0.87 14.05 -25.21
CA PHE A 464 -0.13 14.81 -25.95
C PHE A 464 -0.45 14.22 -27.31
N GLN A 465 0.51 13.57 -27.97
CA GLN A 465 0.28 12.97 -29.27
C GLN A 465 -0.74 11.83 -29.19
N GLN A 466 -0.56 10.92 -28.26
CA GLN A 466 -1.50 9.82 -28.05
C GLN A 466 -2.81 10.28 -27.41
N ALA A 467 -2.76 11.35 -26.61
CA ALA A 467 -3.95 11.98 -26.03
C ALA A 467 -4.90 12.51 -27.14
N LEU A 468 -4.36 13.19 -28.15
CA LEU A 468 -5.16 13.68 -29.29
C LEU A 468 -5.71 12.53 -30.14
N VAL A 469 -4.93 11.46 -30.38
CA VAL A 469 -5.42 10.28 -31.12
C VAL A 469 -6.63 9.67 -30.41
N ASP A 470 -6.58 9.53 -29.08
CA ASP A 470 -7.71 9.00 -28.30
C ASP A 470 -8.90 9.97 -28.32
N SER A 471 -8.67 11.27 -28.15
CA SER A 471 -9.74 12.27 -28.15
C SER A 471 -10.44 12.38 -29.52
N ASP A 472 -9.67 12.32 -30.63
CA ASP A 472 -10.22 12.26 -31.98
C ASP A 472 -11.07 11.00 -32.19
N LYS A 473 -10.62 9.86 -31.67
CA LYS A 473 -11.37 8.61 -31.73
C LYS A 473 -12.68 8.71 -30.95
N ALA A 474 -12.67 9.33 -29.76
CA ALA A 474 -13.87 9.57 -28.95
C ALA A 474 -14.92 10.40 -29.73
N ILE A 475 -14.50 11.50 -30.34
CA ILE A 475 -15.38 12.37 -31.15
C ILE A 475 -15.90 11.63 -32.39
N ALA A 476 -15.04 10.85 -33.06
CA ALA A 476 -15.44 10.06 -34.23
C ALA A 476 -16.50 9.00 -33.86
N LEU A 477 -16.42 8.41 -32.70
CA LEU A 477 -17.39 7.44 -32.20
C LEU A 477 -18.72 8.08 -31.75
N ASN A 478 -18.66 9.26 -31.14
CA ASN A 478 -19.86 9.96 -30.67
C ASN A 478 -19.69 11.49 -30.68
N ALA A 479 -19.93 12.09 -31.83
CA ALA A 479 -19.88 13.55 -31.98
C ALA A 479 -21.07 14.31 -31.37
N LYS A 480 -22.07 13.59 -30.82
CA LYS A 480 -23.21 14.18 -30.11
C LYS A 480 -22.99 14.31 -28.61
N ASP A 481 -21.93 13.75 -28.09
CA ASP A 481 -21.57 13.86 -26.69
C ASP A 481 -20.69 15.10 -26.49
N VAL A 482 -21.21 16.05 -25.72
CA VAL A 482 -20.51 17.30 -25.41
C VAL A 482 -19.19 17.04 -24.68
N TYR A 483 -19.12 16.03 -23.83
CA TYR A 483 -17.94 15.72 -23.04
C TYR A 483 -16.73 15.30 -23.89
N ASN A 484 -16.93 14.70 -25.07
CA ASN A 484 -15.82 14.36 -25.97
C ASN A 484 -15.09 15.61 -26.46
N PHE A 485 -15.82 16.70 -26.75
CA PHE A 485 -15.21 17.99 -27.10
C PHE A 485 -14.58 18.68 -25.89
N LEU A 486 -15.22 18.60 -24.71
CA LEU A 486 -14.64 19.14 -23.46
C LEU A 486 -13.31 18.48 -23.12
N ASN A 487 -13.23 17.15 -23.22
CA ASN A 487 -12.00 16.41 -22.94
C ASN A 487 -10.89 16.78 -23.94
N ARG A 488 -11.18 16.90 -25.25
CA ARG A 488 -10.15 17.32 -26.23
C ARG A 488 -9.75 18.78 -26.04
N ALA A 489 -10.68 19.65 -25.69
CA ALA A 489 -10.36 21.03 -25.31
C ALA A 489 -9.42 21.11 -24.11
N ASP A 490 -9.59 20.23 -23.11
CA ASP A 490 -8.70 20.15 -21.96
C ASP A 490 -7.29 19.67 -22.36
N VAL A 491 -7.20 18.67 -23.26
CA VAL A 491 -5.92 18.24 -23.85
C VAL A 491 -5.22 19.41 -24.55
N TYR A 492 -5.92 20.15 -25.40
CA TYR A 492 -5.35 21.32 -26.07
C TYR A 492 -4.92 22.43 -25.08
N ARG A 493 -5.70 22.64 -24.00
CA ARG A 493 -5.34 23.59 -22.95
C ARG A 493 -4.04 23.19 -22.26
N MET A 494 -3.90 21.92 -21.90
CA MET A 494 -2.67 21.36 -21.29
C MET A 494 -1.46 21.50 -22.24
N MET A 495 -1.66 21.40 -23.53
CA MET A 495 -0.64 21.67 -24.58
C MET A 495 -0.30 23.17 -24.73
N GLY A 496 -1.04 24.07 -24.11
CA GLY A 496 -0.93 25.50 -24.31
C GLY A 496 -1.58 26.02 -25.61
N ASN A 497 -2.28 25.16 -26.36
CA ASN A 497 -2.97 25.53 -27.60
C ASN A 497 -4.39 26.06 -27.31
N ARG A 498 -4.46 27.29 -26.81
CA ARG A 498 -5.71 27.91 -26.36
C ARG A 498 -6.73 28.11 -27.50
N ASP A 499 -6.26 28.40 -28.70
CA ASP A 499 -7.16 28.60 -29.86
C ASP A 499 -7.86 27.30 -30.25
N ALA A 500 -7.14 26.16 -30.30
CA ALA A 500 -7.74 24.88 -30.57
C ALA A 500 -8.73 24.46 -29.46
N ALA A 501 -8.40 24.75 -28.21
CA ALA A 501 -9.28 24.49 -27.09
C ALA A 501 -10.59 25.31 -27.19
N LEU A 502 -10.50 26.59 -27.49
CA LEU A 502 -11.68 27.46 -27.69
C LEU A 502 -12.55 27.02 -28.90
N ASN A 503 -11.92 26.50 -29.96
CA ASN A 503 -12.66 25.93 -31.09
C ASN A 503 -13.48 24.71 -30.69
N ASP A 504 -12.90 23.79 -29.91
CA ASP A 504 -13.62 22.61 -29.39
C ASP A 504 -14.74 23.02 -28.43
N LEU A 505 -14.50 23.98 -27.56
CA LEU A 505 -15.52 24.51 -26.66
C LEU A 505 -16.67 25.20 -27.44
N ALA A 506 -16.38 25.83 -28.57
CA ALA A 506 -17.41 26.33 -29.45
C ALA A 506 -18.24 25.21 -30.10
N GLN A 507 -17.63 24.03 -30.43
CA GLN A 507 -18.37 22.86 -30.89
C GLN A 507 -19.19 22.26 -29.75
N ALA A 508 -18.61 22.15 -28.52
CA ALA A 508 -19.31 21.72 -27.34
C ALA A 508 -20.60 22.53 -27.10
N LYS A 509 -20.53 23.85 -27.18
CA LYS A 509 -21.70 24.75 -27.04
C LYS A 509 -22.72 24.60 -28.20
N LYS A 510 -22.32 24.12 -29.37
CA LYS A 510 -23.27 23.79 -30.46
C LYS A 510 -23.97 22.46 -30.18
N VAL A 511 -23.29 21.50 -29.59
CA VAL A 511 -23.88 20.19 -29.21
C VAL A 511 -24.84 20.36 -28.07
N ASP A 512 -24.44 21.08 -27.02
CA ASP A 512 -25.25 21.37 -25.84
C ASP A 512 -24.99 22.81 -25.36
N LYS A 513 -25.90 23.71 -25.73
CA LYS A 513 -25.81 25.15 -25.39
C LYS A 513 -26.03 25.41 -23.88
N ASP A 514 -26.64 24.50 -23.17
CA ASP A 514 -26.96 24.62 -21.74
C ASP A 514 -25.98 23.85 -20.86
N ASN A 515 -24.89 23.32 -21.41
CA ASN A 515 -23.84 22.66 -20.65
C ASN A 515 -22.97 23.67 -19.89
N PRO A 516 -23.00 23.71 -18.53
CA PRO A 516 -22.30 24.73 -17.76
C PRO A 516 -20.77 24.59 -17.81
N TYR A 517 -20.25 23.39 -18.03
CA TYR A 517 -18.80 23.14 -18.08
C TYR A 517 -18.16 23.74 -19.33
N SER A 518 -18.90 23.81 -20.44
CA SER A 518 -18.44 24.49 -21.67
C SER A 518 -18.16 25.98 -21.43
N TYR A 519 -18.98 26.63 -20.62
CA TYR A 519 -18.79 28.03 -20.24
C TYR A 519 -17.69 28.19 -19.20
N LEU A 520 -17.62 27.33 -18.21
CA LEU A 520 -16.56 27.37 -17.21
C LEU A 520 -15.18 27.27 -17.85
N MET A 521 -14.96 26.25 -18.69
CA MET A 521 -13.67 26.07 -19.36
C MET A 521 -13.36 27.22 -20.34
N THR A 522 -14.36 27.73 -21.09
CA THR A 522 -14.16 28.88 -21.95
C THR A 522 -13.73 30.11 -21.16
N ALA A 523 -14.41 30.38 -20.03
CA ALA A 523 -14.09 31.50 -19.16
C ALA A 523 -12.66 31.39 -18.58
N GLN A 524 -12.26 30.23 -18.11
CA GLN A 524 -10.91 29.97 -17.58
C GLN A 524 -9.84 30.22 -18.64
N ILE A 525 -10.01 29.71 -19.88
CA ILE A 525 -9.03 29.89 -20.95
C ILE A 525 -8.95 31.37 -21.35
N ARG A 526 -10.09 32.10 -21.44
CA ARG A 526 -10.12 33.53 -21.75
C ARG A 526 -9.47 34.37 -20.64
N ASP A 527 -9.64 33.98 -19.39
CA ASP A 527 -8.96 34.62 -18.26
C ASP A 527 -7.43 34.42 -18.33
N GLU A 528 -6.98 33.18 -18.64
CA GLU A 528 -5.56 32.88 -18.91
C GLU A 528 -4.99 33.71 -20.10
N MET A 529 -5.83 34.09 -21.08
CA MET A 529 -5.49 34.95 -22.20
C MET A 529 -5.60 36.44 -21.87
N ALA A 530 -5.96 36.78 -20.63
CA ALA A 530 -6.23 38.16 -20.18
C ALA A 530 -7.43 38.85 -20.86
N ASP A 531 -8.30 38.09 -21.53
CA ASP A 531 -9.57 38.59 -22.08
C ASP A 531 -10.67 38.61 -21.02
N ARG A 532 -10.54 39.54 -20.09
CA ARG A 532 -11.42 39.65 -18.91
C ARG A 532 -12.88 39.91 -19.28
N ALA A 533 -13.15 40.67 -20.35
CA ALA A 533 -14.52 41.00 -20.75
C ALA A 533 -15.26 39.76 -21.26
N ALA A 534 -14.60 38.96 -22.11
CA ALA A 534 -15.17 37.72 -22.60
C ALA A 534 -15.25 36.63 -21.50
N ALA A 535 -14.25 36.54 -20.61
CA ALA A 535 -14.29 35.65 -19.46
C ALA A 535 -15.49 35.96 -18.55
N LEU A 536 -15.72 37.24 -18.23
CA LEU A 536 -16.88 37.66 -17.43
C LEU A 536 -18.21 37.27 -18.09
N ALA A 537 -18.31 37.37 -19.42
CA ALA A 537 -19.52 36.97 -20.12
C ALA A 537 -19.82 35.46 -19.97
N ASP A 538 -18.80 34.61 -20.09
CA ASP A 538 -18.95 33.16 -19.91
C ASP A 538 -19.23 32.80 -18.43
N TYR A 539 -18.59 33.46 -17.47
CA TYR A 539 -18.91 33.26 -16.05
C TYR A 539 -20.34 33.67 -15.71
N LYS A 540 -20.90 34.69 -16.36
CA LYS A 540 -22.33 35.03 -16.21
C LYS A 540 -23.23 33.94 -16.74
N GLU A 541 -22.92 33.34 -17.88
CA GLU A 541 -23.68 32.21 -18.41
C GLU A 541 -23.54 30.94 -17.52
N LEU A 542 -22.34 30.63 -17.04
CA LEU A 542 -22.15 29.58 -16.03
C LEU A 542 -23.06 29.79 -14.81
N TYR A 543 -23.04 30.99 -14.24
CA TYR A 543 -23.87 31.33 -13.07
C TYR A 543 -25.36 31.24 -13.38
N ARG A 544 -25.79 31.68 -14.57
CA ARG A 544 -27.19 31.55 -15.01
C ARG A 544 -27.63 30.09 -15.09
N LEU A 545 -26.79 29.21 -15.64
CA LEU A 545 -27.10 27.80 -15.83
C LEU A 545 -26.98 27.00 -14.52
N ARG A 546 -26.01 27.34 -13.69
CA ARG A 546 -25.71 26.63 -12.45
C ARG A 546 -25.34 27.59 -11.32
N PRO A 547 -26.32 28.24 -10.67
CA PRO A 547 -26.03 29.22 -9.61
C PRO A 547 -25.21 28.64 -8.45
N ASN A 548 -25.36 27.33 -8.15
CA ASN A 548 -24.61 26.66 -7.08
C ASN A 548 -23.10 26.55 -7.35
N ALA A 549 -22.67 26.74 -8.62
CA ALA A 549 -21.26 26.74 -9.01
C ALA A 549 -20.55 28.09 -8.78
N PHE A 550 -21.14 28.98 -7.97
CA PHE A 550 -20.55 30.31 -7.71
C PHE A 550 -19.16 30.24 -7.08
N ARG A 551 -18.81 29.14 -6.42
CA ARG A 551 -17.46 28.91 -5.86
C ARG A 551 -16.41 28.60 -6.93
N ASP A 552 -16.83 28.17 -8.12
CA ASP A 552 -15.95 27.90 -9.27
C ASP A 552 -15.61 29.20 -10.03
N ILE A 553 -16.28 30.32 -9.67
CA ILE A 553 -16.08 31.63 -10.28
C ILE A 553 -15.08 32.43 -9.43
N PRO A 554 -13.95 32.90 -10.02
CA PRO A 554 -13.01 33.75 -9.29
C PRO A 554 -13.68 34.98 -8.67
N ALA A 555 -13.25 35.37 -7.47
CA ALA A 555 -13.89 36.39 -6.66
C ALA A 555 -14.00 37.76 -7.38
N GLU A 556 -13.01 38.09 -8.21
CA GLU A 556 -12.98 39.32 -9.04
C GLU A 556 -14.11 39.39 -10.07
N TYR A 557 -14.57 38.24 -10.60
CA TYR A 557 -15.73 38.17 -11.51
C TYR A 557 -17.03 38.00 -10.73
N LEU A 558 -17.00 37.19 -9.64
CA LEU A 558 -18.19 36.93 -8.85
C LEU A 558 -18.78 38.20 -8.24
N LYS A 559 -17.93 39.18 -7.90
CA LYS A 559 -18.34 40.51 -7.44
C LYS A 559 -19.29 41.22 -8.44
N ASP A 560 -19.04 41.07 -9.74
CA ASP A 560 -19.82 41.70 -10.79
C ASP A 560 -21.03 40.84 -11.23
N ILE A 561 -21.12 39.62 -10.75
CA ILE A 561 -22.18 38.63 -11.05
C ILE A 561 -23.21 38.56 -9.92
N SER A 562 -22.76 38.40 -8.69
CA SER A 562 -23.60 38.24 -7.51
C SER A 562 -22.92 38.80 -6.25
N ALA A 563 -23.32 39.97 -5.82
CA ALA A 563 -22.79 40.61 -4.60
C ALA A 563 -23.05 39.76 -3.34
N LYS A 564 -24.17 39.00 -3.30
CA LYS A 564 -24.55 38.10 -2.20
C LYS A 564 -23.56 36.94 -2.08
N ASP A 565 -23.29 36.26 -3.20
CA ASP A 565 -22.43 35.06 -3.19
C ASP A 565 -20.97 35.46 -3.07
N TYR A 566 -20.57 36.62 -3.59
CA TYR A 566 -19.27 37.23 -3.31
C TYR A 566 -19.06 37.44 -1.80
N ALA A 567 -20.05 38.04 -1.11
CA ALA A 567 -19.96 38.24 0.34
C ALA A 567 -19.84 36.91 1.11
N THR A 568 -20.53 35.86 0.62
CA THR A 568 -20.46 34.51 1.19
C THR A 568 -19.04 33.96 1.07
N VAL A 569 -18.44 34.01 -0.12
CA VAL A 569 -17.06 33.54 -0.38
C VAL A 569 -16.02 34.33 0.46
N GLN A 570 -16.20 35.65 0.58
CA GLN A 570 -15.29 36.46 1.42
C GLN A 570 -15.38 36.06 2.90
N LYS A 571 -16.58 35.82 3.39
CA LYS A 571 -16.78 35.36 4.78
C LYS A 571 -16.12 33.99 5.02
N GLU A 572 -16.31 33.03 4.10
CA GLU A 572 -15.67 31.70 4.18
C GLU A 572 -14.12 31.80 4.19
N LYS A 573 -13.55 32.69 3.34
CA LYS A 573 -12.09 32.95 3.33
C LYS A 573 -11.61 33.57 4.64
N ASP A 574 -12.35 34.51 5.20
CA ASP A 574 -11.99 35.14 6.48
C ASP A 574 -12.07 34.16 7.66
N GLU A 575 -13.06 33.26 7.64
CA GLU A 575 -13.19 32.22 8.64
C GLU A 575 -12.03 31.21 8.53
N ALA A 576 -11.68 30.77 7.33
CA ALA A 576 -10.55 29.88 7.07
C ALA A 576 -9.22 30.50 7.51
N ARG A 577 -9.01 31.82 7.19
CA ARG A 577 -7.82 32.56 7.64
C ARG A 577 -7.73 32.61 9.16
N LYS A 578 -8.82 32.94 9.85
CA LYS A 578 -8.85 32.98 11.33
C LYS A 578 -8.56 31.64 11.96
N LYS A 579 -9.08 30.54 11.34
CA LYS A 579 -8.78 29.18 11.79
C LYS A 579 -7.30 28.86 11.65
N LEU A 580 -6.69 29.18 10.52
CA LEU A 580 -5.27 28.97 10.25
C LEU A 580 -4.40 29.82 11.21
N GLU A 581 -4.73 31.10 11.41
CA GLU A 581 -4.02 31.97 12.35
C GLU A 581 -4.07 31.43 13.79
N LYS A 582 -5.22 30.85 14.18
CA LYS A 582 -5.37 30.18 15.48
C LYS A 582 -4.50 28.94 15.58
N GLN A 583 -4.48 28.09 14.55
CA GLN A 583 -3.62 26.90 14.50
C GLN A 583 -2.13 27.27 14.63
N ILE A 584 -1.67 28.23 13.84
CA ILE A 584 -0.27 28.72 13.91
C ILE A 584 0.06 29.27 15.31
N LYS A 585 -0.89 29.95 15.95
CA LYS A 585 -0.69 30.48 17.31
C LYS A 585 -0.63 29.38 18.36
N ASP A 586 -1.44 28.34 18.21
CA ASP A 586 -1.47 27.21 19.13
C ASP A 586 -0.21 26.34 18.95
N GLU A 587 0.27 26.15 17.73
CA GLU A 587 1.55 25.48 17.42
C GLU A 587 2.75 26.23 17.99
N LYS A 588 2.80 27.56 17.85
CA LYS A 588 3.86 28.39 18.48
C LYS A 588 3.85 28.27 19.99
N LYS A 589 2.67 28.31 20.62
CA LYS A 589 2.57 28.13 22.08
C LYS A 589 2.99 26.71 22.53
N ALA A 590 2.76 25.69 21.71
CA ALA A 590 3.21 24.34 21.99
C ALA A 590 4.74 24.21 21.84
N ALA A 591 5.33 24.88 20.84
CA ALA A 591 6.77 24.94 20.64
C ALA A 591 7.50 25.68 21.79
N ASP A 592 6.94 26.81 22.26
CA ASP A 592 7.49 27.60 23.39
C ASP A 592 7.40 26.87 24.74
N LYS A 593 6.51 25.86 24.85
CA LYS A 593 6.36 25.04 26.08
C LYS A 593 7.30 23.83 26.14
N LYS A 594 8.01 23.50 25.07
CA LYS A 594 9.04 22.46 25.14
C LYS A 594 10.24 23.00 25.93
N PRO A 595 10.64 22.33 27.04
CA PRO A 595 11.81 22.78 27.80
C PRO A 595 13.04 22.69 26.92
N ALA A 596 13.84 23.76 26.92
CA ALA A 596 15.17 23.77 26.31
C ALA A 596 15.95 22.56 26.86
N ALA A 597 16.41 21.68 26.00
CA ALA A 597 17.28 20.60 26.38
C ALA A 597 18.43 21.14 27.23
N ALA A 598 18.57 20.59 28.43
CA ALA A 598 19.54 21.03 29.41
C ALA A 598 20.95 21.02 28.80
N GLY A 599 21.48 22.21 28.64
CA GLY A 599 22.84 22.43 28.15
C GLY A 599 23.86 21.75 29.02
N ASP A 600 24.83 21.20 28.35
CA ASP A 600 26.14 20.71 28.77
C ASP A 600 26.65 21.33 30.09
N LYS A 601 26.63 20.59 31.18
CA LYS A 601 27.48 20.84 32.32
C LYS A 601 28.76 20.04 32.19
N LYS A 602 29.76 20.62 31.48
CA LYS A 602 31.16 20.29 31.74
C LYS A 602 31.41 20.45 33.23
N LYS A 603 31.80 19.40 33.91
CA LYS A 603 32.56 19.44 35.13
C LYS A 603 33.92 18.83 34.94
N LYS A 604 34.87 19.60 35.44
CA LYS A 604 36.30 19.37 35.53
C LYS A 604 36.69 17.97 35.97
#